data_03e2f6287c48996fbea19bd2603028ba
#
_entry.id   03e2f6287c48996fbea19bd2603028ba
#
_cell.length_a   1.000
_cell.length_b   1.000
_cell.length_c   1.000
_cell.angle_alpha   90.00
_cell.angle_beta   90.00
_cell.angle_gamma   90.00
#
_symmetry.space_group_name_H-M   'P 1'
#
loop_
_entity.id
_entity.type
_entity.pdbx_description
1 polymer ?
#
loop_
_entity_poly.entity_id
_entity_poly.type
_entity_poly.pdbx_seq_one_letter_code
_entity_poly.pdbx_strand_id
1 'polypeptide(L)'
;YTRGIEGSGECNKSLTMKEITIEESKKIQLMILDSIDLFCKSNNLRYSLAYGTLIGAVRHHGFIPWDDDIDIMMPRPDYDKFLKLFKQENLKVQYYGNDKTCPMAFAKVIDNRTLVVQPKNLFRTGIWVDVFPIDGYPNDDGGRYFKEISQKVHSLTKSRSLLRAEFFKPIHVLAFIVKHILD
;
A
#
# COMPACT_ATOMS: atom_id res chain seq x y z
N TYR A 1 5.98 -13.77 8.44
CA TYR A 1 6.58 -14.82 7.58
C TYR A 1 6.05 -14.68 6.18
N THR A 2 6.93 -14.43 5.24
CA THR A 2 6.62 -14.22 3.82
C THR A 2 6.95 -15.49 3.04
N ARG A 3 6.02 -16.00 2.22
CA ARG A 3 6.22 -17.20 1.39
C ARG A 3 6.07 -16.87 -0.08
N GLY A 4 7.04 -17.26 -0.90
CA GLY A 4 7.01 -17.09 -2.34
C GLY A 4 6.55 -18.36 -3.08
N ILE A 5 5.90 -18.18 -4.22
CA ILE A 5 5.49 -19.25 -5.13
C ILE A 5 6.20 -19.00 -6.45
N GLU A 6 7.12 -19.88 -6.83
CA GLU A 6 7.66 -19.92 -8.20
C GLU A 6 6.87 -20.95 -9.01
N GLY A 7 6.13 -20.49 -10.02
CA GLY A 7 5.41 -21.34 -10.96
C GLY A 7 6.01 -21.25 -12.36
N SER A 8 6.73 -22.29 -12.81
CA SER A 8 7.00 -22.52 -14.22
C SER A 8 6.11 -23.66 -14.69
N GLY A 9 5.41 -23.45 -15.81
CA GLY A 9 4.44 -24.40 -16.33
C GLY A 9 5.00 -25.77 -16.59
N GLU A 10 4.40 -26.76 -15.94
CA GLU A 10 4.13 -28.10 -16.42
C GLU A 10 3.26 -28.80 -15.39
N CYS A 11 2.29 -29.56 -15.85
CA CYS A 11 1.27 -30.24 -15.08
C CYS A 11 1.89 -31.21 -14.06
N ASN A 12 1.47 -31.15 -12.78
CA ASN A 12 1.81 -32.07 -11.68
C ASN A 12 3.19 -31.90 -11.00
N LYS A 13 3.56 -30.67 -10.57
CA LYS A 13 4.53 -30.51 -9.48
C LYS A 13 3.80 -29.99 -8.24
N SER A 14 3.96 -30.64 -7.11
CA SER A 14 3.59 -30.10 -5.82
C SER A 14 4.23 -28.71 -5.68
N LEU A 15 3.43 -27.65 -5.57
CA LEU A 15 3.92 -26.29 -5.34
C LEU A 15 4.59 -26.26 -3.96
N THR A 16 5.90 -26.42 -3.93
CA THR A 16 6.70 -26.24 -2.71
C THR A 16 6.87 -24.75 -2.49
N MET A 17 6.19 -24.23 -1.47
CA MET A 17 6.37 -22.83 -1.04
C MET A 17 7.71 -22.70 -0.31
N LYS A 18 8.58 -21.83 -0.84
CA LYS A 18 9.84 -21.43 -0.18
C LYS A 18 9.57 -20.26 0.77
N GLU A 19 10.10 -20.31 1.98
CA GLU A 19 10.12 -19.15 2.87
C GLU A 19 11.11 -18.10 2.36
N ILE A 20 10.66 -16.83 2.34
CA ILE A 20 11.44 -15.69 1.87
C ILE A 20 11.98 -14.95 3.10
N THR A 21 13.26 -14.66 3.11
CA THR A 21 13.90 -13.86 4.15
C THR A 21 13.52 -12.37 4.03
N ILE A 22 13.76 -11.60 5.11
CA ILE A 22 13.55 -10.14 5.08
C ILE A 22 14.40 -9.49 3.99
N GLU A 23 15.62 -9.93 3.80
CA GLU A 23 16.52 -9.39 2.78
C GLU A 23 16.05 -9.71 1.34
N GLU A 24 15.50 -10.90 1.13
CA GLU A 24 14.87 -11.26 -0.16
C GLU A 24 13.59 -10.44 -0.37
N SER A 25 12.79 -10.21 0.68
CA SER A 25 11.61 -9.34 0.63
C SER A 25 11.96 -7.91 0.22
N LYS A 26 12.98 -7.31 0.85
CA LYS A 26 13.49 -5.97 0.51
C LYS A 26 13.92 -5.87 -0.96
N LYS A 27 14.60 -6.90 -1.48
CA LYS A 27 14.98 -6.94 -2.91
C LYS A 27 13.76 -6.97 -3.83
N ILE A 28 12.73 -7.73 -3.50
CA ILE A 28 11.48 -7.77 -4.26
C ILE A 28 10.77 -6.42 -4.21
N GLN A 29 10.72 -5.77 -3.06
CA GLN A 29 10.15 -4.42 -2.92
C GLN A 29 10.90 -3.38 -3.77
N LEU A 30 12.24 -3.44 -3.81
CA LEU A 30 13.03 -2.57 -4.68
C LEU A 30 12.71 -2.83 -6.17
N MET A 31 12.56 -4.08 -6.60
CA MET A 31 12.15 -4.40 -7.98
C MET A 31 10.74 -3.85 -8.30
N ILE A 32 9.82 -3.91 -7.34
CA ILE A 32 8.49 -3.28 -7.49
C ILE A 32 8.63 -1.77 -7.63
N LEU A 33 9.43 -1.13 -6.77
CA LEU A 33 9.67 0.32 -6.81
C LEU A 33 10.31 0.76 -8.13
N ASP A 34 11.30 0.03 -8.63
CA ASP A 34 11.93 0.29 -9.94
C ASP A 34 10.90 0.22 -11.07
N SER A 35 10.00 -0.77 -11.03
CA SER A 35 8.91 -0.90 -12.01
C SER A 35 7.93 0.27 -11.95
N ILE A 36 7.62 0.74 -10.73
CA ILE A 36 6.78 1.93 -10.51
C ILE A 36 7.49 3.17 -11.05
N ASP A 37 8.77 3.35 -10.77
CA ASP A 37 9.55 4.50 -11.20
C ASP A 37 9.61 4.60 -12.72
N LEU A 38 9.95 3.50 -13.40
CA LEU A 38 9.96 3.42 -14.86
C LEU A 38 8.59 3.74 -15.47
N PHE A 39 7.52 3.20 -14.87
CA PHE A 39 6.16 3.47 -15.31
C PHE A 39 5.78 4.94 -15.11
N CYS A 40 6.08 5.51 -13.96
CA CYS A 40 5.80 6.92 -13.65
C CYS A 40 6.54 7.87 -14.60
N LYS A 41 7.82 7.62 -14.86
CA LYS A 41 8.63 8.38 -15.82
C LYS A 41 8.03 8.32 -17.23
N SER A 42 7.66 7.11 -17.69
CA SER A 42 7.10 6.91 -19.04
C SER A 42 5.71 7.54 -19.23
N ASN A 43 4.95 7.74 -18.15
CA ASN A 43 3.59 8.29 -18.19
C ASN A 43 3.48 9.70 -17.61
N ASN A 44 4.62 10.35 -17.31
CA ASN A 44 4.71 11.68 -16.71
C ASN A 44 3.86 11.79 -15.43
N LEU A 45 3.97 10.79 -14.54
CA LEU A 45 3.33 10.75 -13.23
C LEU A 45 4.34 11.14 -12.15
N ARG A 46 3.89 11.93 -11.19
CA ARG A 46 4.70 12.37 -10.05
C ARG A 46 4.49 11.45 -8.87
N TYR A 47 5.57 11.11 -8.19
CA TYR A 47 5.53 10.46 -6.89
C TYR A 47 6.72 10.92 -6.04
N SER A 48 6.67 10.63 -4.76
CA SER A 48 7.76 10.82 -3.81
C SER A 48 7.84 9.61 -2.88
N LEU A 49 9.03 9.30 -2.40
CA LEU A 49 9.17 8.42 -1.24
C LEU A 49 8.48 9.05 -0.03
N ALA A 50 7.99 8.21 0.88
CA ALA A 50 7.23 8.66 2.03
C ALA A 50 7.76 8.05 3.33
N TYR A 51 7.42 8.65 4.45
CA TYR A 51 7.63 8.14 5.82
C TYR A 51 9.02 7.55 6.08
N GLY A 52 9.07 6.28 6.57
CA GLY A 52 10.30 5.54 6.85
C GLY A 52 11.19 5.38 5.63
N THR A 53 10.61 5.14 4.47
CA THR A 53 11.32 4.98 3.21
C THR A 53 12.10 6.24 2.82
N LEU A 54 11.50 7.44 2.93
CA LEU A 54 12.18 8.70 2.66
C LEU A 54 13.31 8.96 3.66
N ILE A 55 13.05 8.72 4.94
CA ILE A 55 14.08 8.87 6.00
C ILE A 55 15.24 7.90 5.74
N GLY A 56 14.94 6.66 5.36
CA GLY A 56 15.93 5.65 5.02
C GLY A 56 16.80 6.07 3.84
N ALA A 57 16.17 6.53 2.76
CA ALA A 57 16.89 7.00 1.57
C ALA A 57 17.86 8.15 1.88
N VAL A 58 17.45 9.14 2.69
CA VAL A 58 18.26 10.32 3.02
C VAL A 58 19.34 10.01 4.04
N ARG A 59 19.05 9.24 5.09
CA ARG A 59 19.95 9.01 6.22
C ARG A 59 20.81 7.76 6.09
N HIS A 60 20.28 6.71 5.48
CA HIS A 60 20.90 5.39 5.42
C HIS A 60 21.27 4.99 3.99
N HIS A 61 20.94 5.80 2.99
CA HIS A 61 21.09 5.49 1.56
C HIS A 61 20.45 4.16 1.17
N GLY A 62 19.33 3.81 1.81
CA GLY A 62 18.59 2.59 1.64
C GLY A 62 17.51 2.45 2.72
N PHE A 63 17.15 1.23 3.07
CA PHE A 63 16.21 0.97 4.18
C PHE A 63 16.80 1.41 5.52
N ILE A 64 15.95 1.89 6.41
CA ILE A 64 16.30 1.93 7.84
C ILE A 64 16.55 0.48 8.30
N PRO A 65 17.58 0.18 9.12
CA PRO A 65 17.98 -1.20 9.43
C PRO A 65 16.87 -2.10 9.98
N TRP A 66 15.89 -1.53 10.69
CA TRP A 66 14.74 -2.25 11.28
C TRP A 66 13.44 -2.08 10.51
N ASP A 67 13.46 -1.39 9.37
CA ASP A 67 12.31 -1.15 8.51
C ASP A 67 12.24 -2.23 7.43
N ASP A 68 11.02 -2.67 7.09
CA ASP A 68 10.79 -3.80 6.18
C ASP A 68 9.75 -3.50 5.09
N ASP A 69 9.35 -2.24 4.94
CA ASP A 69 8.39 -1.80 3.93
C ASP A 69 8.89 -0.62 3.08
N ILE A 70 8.24 -0.41 1.94
CA ILE A 70 8.43 0.76 1.07
C ILE A 70 7.10 1.48 0.93
N ASP A 71 7.14 2.77 1.29
CA ASP A 71 6.03 3.71 1.18
C ASP A 71 6.33 4.77 0.12
N ILE A 72 5.39 4.98 -0.80
CA ILE A 72 5.41 6.13 -1.72
C ILE A 72 4.11 6.92 -1.64
N MET A 73 4.14 8.17 -2.05
CA MET A 73 2.96 9.01 -2.14
C MET A 73 2.85 9.68 -3.50
N MET A 74 1.63 9.84 -3.99
CA MET A 74 1.32 10.47 -5.28
C MET A 74 0.26 11.55 -5.11
N PRO A 75 0.37 12.72 -5.79
CA PRO A 75 -0.74 13.66 -5.92
C PRO A 75 -1.99 12.94 -6.44
N ARG A 76 -3.17 13.28 -5.93
CA ARG A 76 -4.45 12.61 -6.27
C ARG A 76 -4.66 12.41 -7.79
N PRO A 77 -4.44 13.40 -8.67
CA PRO A 77 -4.63 13.21 -10.11
C PRO A 77 -3.68 12.15 -10.70
N ASP A 78 -2.43 12.09 -10.20
CA ASP A 78 -1.44 11.13 -10.66
C ASP A 78 -1.73 9.73 -10.09
N TYR A 79 -2.16 9.65 -8.83
CA TYR A 79 -2.61 8.43 -8.18
C TYR A 79 -3.78 7.78 -8.92
N ASP A 80 -4.81 8.57 -9.28
CA ASP A 80 -5.98 8.04 -9.98
C ASP A 80 -5.63 7.56 -11.40
N LYS A 81 -4.71 8.22 -12.09
CA LYS A 81 -4.14 7.74 -13.36
C LYS A 81 -3.34 6.46 -13.17
N PHE A 82 -2.49 6.42 -12.15
CA PHE A 82 -1.70 5.25 -11.82
C PHE A 82 -2.57 4.01 -11.59
N LEU A 83 -3.63 4.12 -10.77
CA LEU A 83 -4.55 3.00 -10.52
C LEU A 83 -5.20 2.44 -11.78
N LYS A 84 -5.46 3.29 -12.78
CA LYS A 84 -6.11 2.90 -14.05
C LYS A 84 -5.14 2.31 -15.06
N LEU A 85 -3.94 2.85 -15.12
CA LEU A 85 -3.00 2.59 -16.22
C LEU A 85 -1.91 1.58 -15.86
N PHE A 86 -1.54 1.45 -14.57
CA PHE A 86 -0.45 0.57 -14.16
C PHE A 86 -0.82 -0.89 -14.41
N LYS A 87 -0.14 -1.49 -15.40
CA LYS A 87 -0.26 -2.91 -15.75
C LYS A 87 1.14 -3.42 -16.05
N GLN A 88 1.64 -4.30 -15.23
CA GLN A 88 2.95 -4.93 -15.38
C GLN A 88 2.84 -6.43 -15.21
N GLU A 89 3.68 -7.18 -15.88
CA GLU A 89 3.77 -8.62 -15.68
C GLU A 89 4.18 -8.91 -14.23
N ASN A 90 3.50 -9.87 -13.62
CA ASN A 90 3.71 -10.31 -12.24
C ASN A 90 3.44 -9.26 -11.14
N LEU A 91 3.03 -8.04 -11.48
CA LEU A 91 2.64 -7.01 -10.52
C LEU A 91 1.15 -6.70 -10.63
N LYS A 92 0.51 -6.52 -9.49
CA LYS A 92 -0.92 -6.16 -9.41
C LYS A 92 -1.11 -4.99 -8.46
N VAL A 93 -1.89 -4.00 -8.89
CA VAL A 93 -2.39 -2.97 -7.97
C VAL A 93 -3.56 -3.55 -7.21
N GLN A 94 -3.51 -3.47 -5.88
CA GLN A 94 -4.54 -3.97 -4.97
C GLN A 94 -5.04 -2.82 -4.10
N TYR A 95 -6.33 -2.55 -4.16
CA TYR A 95 -7.02 -1.50 -3.38
C TYR A 95 -8.52 -1.82 -3.30
N TYR A 96 -9.24 -1.17 -2.40
CA TYR A 96 -10.67 -1.43 -2.18
C TYR A 96 -11.54 -1.33 -3.45
N GLY A 97 -11.17 -0.48 -4.42
CA GLY A 97 -11.91 -0.32 -5.67
C GLY A 97 -11.95 -1.57 -6.54
N ASN A 98 -10.86 -2.36 -6.56
CA ASN A 98 -10.76 -3.59 -7.37
C ASN A 98 -10.79 -4.88 -6.54
N ASP A 99 -10.62 -4.78 -5.21
CA ASP A 99 -10.67 -5.92 -4.30
C ASP A 99 -11.40 -5.50 -3.01
N LYS A 100 -12.67 -5.87 -2.89
CA LYS A 100 -13.51 -5.50 -1.74
C LYS A 100 -13.08 -6.16 -0.43
N THR A 101 -12.19 -7.12 -0.47
CA THR A 101 -11.57 -7.69 0.73
C THR A 101 -10.37 -6.88 1.23
N CYS A 102 -9.85 -5.96 0.39
CA CYS A 102 -8.77 -5.06 0.76
C CYS A 102 -9.25 -4.01 1.78
N PRO A 103 -8.78 -4.04 3.02
CA PRO A 103 -9.28 -3.15 4.07
C PRO A 103 -8.61 -1.77 4.07
N MET A 104 -7.64 -1.52 3.16
CA MET A 104 -6.84 -0.30 3.16
C MET A 104 -7.51 0.82 2.36
N ALA A 105 -7.36 2.05 2.85
CA ALA A 105 -7.78 3.27 2.19
C ALA A 105 -6.78 3.78 1.11
N PHE A 106 -5.72 3.02 0.88
CA PHE A 106 -4.66 3.30 -0.09
C PHE A 106 -4.40 2.06 -0.94
N ALA A 107 -3.60 2.19 -1.99
CA ALA A 107 -3.26 1.07 -2.85
C ALA A 107 -1.95 0.40 -2.44
N LYS A 108 -1.81 -0.87 -2.81
CA LYS A 108 -0.56 -1.63 -2.78
C LYS A 108 -0.23 -2.09 -4.18
N VAL A 109 1.03 -1.98 -4.58
CA VAL A 109 1.54 -2.73 -5.73
C VAL A 109 2.18 -4.00 -5.20
N ILE A 110 1.63 -5.13 -5.54
CA ILE A 110 2.04 -6.45 -5.02
C ILE A 110 2.71 -7.30 -6.09
N ASP A 111 3.69 -8.09 -5.70
CA ASP A 111 4.18 -9.20 -6.53
C ASP A 111 3.25 -10.41 -6.35
N ASN A 112 2.48 -10.74 -7.41
CA ASN A 112 1.47 -11.79 -7.38
C ASN A 112 2.05 -13.23 -7.35
N ARG A 113 3.38 -13.38 -7.48
CA ARG A 113 4.10 -14.64 -7.31
C ARG A 113 4.40 -14.95 -5.85
N THR A 114 4.19 -14.00 -4.96
CA THR A 114 4.48 -14.10 -3.52
C THR A 114 3.20 -14.13 -2.70
N LEU A 115 3.27 -14.67 -1.50
CA LEU A 115 2.17 -14.70 -0.55
C LEU A 115 2.66 -14.29 0.84
N VAL A 116 2.08 -13.22 1.38
CA VAL A 116 2.29 -12.82 2.77
C VAL A 116 1.22 -13.48 3.64
N VAL A 117 1.66 -14.35 4.55
CA VAL A 117 0.78 -15.03 5.50
C VAL A 117 0.74 -14.22 6.79
N GLN A 118 -0.39 -13.57 7.06
CA GLN A 118 -0.61 -12.86 8.31
C GLN A 118 -1.56 -13.68 9.20
N PRO A 119 -1.19 -13.93 10.47
CA PRO A 119 -2.10 -14.60 11.41
C PRO A 119 -3.37 -13.75 11.57
N LYS A 120 -4.54 -14.33 11.35
CA LYS A 120 -5.87 -13.72 11.48
C LYS A 120 -6.36 -12.83 10.34
N ASN A 121 -5.66 -12.70 9.22
CA ASN A 121 -6.15 -11.93 8.08
C ASN A 121 -6.79 -12.81 7.02
N LEU A 122 -8.04 -12.52 6.69
CA LEU A 122 -8.75 -13.07 5.52
C LEU A 122 -8.26 -12.43 4.20
N PHE A 123 -7.49 -11.35 4.29
CA PHE A 123 -6.98 -10.61 3.15
C PHE A 123 -5.65 -11.22 2.67
N ARG A 124 -5.63 -11.65 1.42
CA ARG A 124 -4.43 -12.20 0.77
C ARG A 124 -3.69 -11.12 0.02
N THR A 125 -2.39 -11.01 0.26
CA THR A 125 -1.51 -10.07 -0.44
C THR A 125 -0.15 -10.73 -0.71
N GLY A 126 0.57 -10.23 -1.71
CA GLY A 126 1.97 -10.55 -1.94
C GLY A 126 2.90 -9.58 -1.21
N ILE A 127 4.21 -9.67 -1.45
CA ILE A 127 5.16 -8.62 -1.08
C ILE A 127 4.78 -7.36 -1.86
N TRP A 128 4.84 -6.19 -1.21
CA TRP A 128 4.23 -4.97 -1.74
C TRP A 128 5.06 -3.72 -1.54
N VAL A 129 4.70 -2.68 -2.29
CA VAL A 129 4.99 -1.26 -2.06
C VAL A 129 3.67 -0.56 -1.78
N ASP A 130 3.60 0.23 -0.72
CA ASP A 130 2.42 1.02 -0.37
C ASP A 130 2.40 2.33 -1.16
N VAL A 131 1.22 2.64 -1.74
CA VAL A 131 1.01 3.83 -2.58
C VAL A 131 -0.09 4.68 -1.97
N PHE A 132 0.29 5.83 -1.40
CA PHE A 132 -0.63 6.73 -0.71
C PHE A 132 -1.06 7.88 -1.62
N PRO A 133 -2.34 8.26 -1.64
CA PRO A 133 -2.76 9.50 -2.27
C PRO A 133 -2.42 10.72 -1.42
N ILE A 134 -2.01 11.82 -2.06
CA ILE A 134 -1.93 13.15 -1.47
C ILE A 134 -3.15 13.93 -1.94
N ASP A 135 -4.04 14.23 -1.01
CA ASP A 135 -5.25 15.01 -1.25
C ASP A 135 -5.06 16.48 -0.88
N GLY A 136 -5.79 17.36 -1.55
CA GLY A 136 -5.85 18.75 -1.17
C GLY A 136 -6.54 18.92 0.19
N TYR A 137 -6.10 19.92 0.93
CA TYR A 137 -6.72 20.32 2.19
C TYR A 137 -7.52 21.62 1.96
N PRO A 138 -8.77 21.73 2.44
CA PRO A 138 -9.55 22.96 2.30
C PRO A 138 -8.86 24.14 2.97
N ASN A 139 -8.80 25.29 2.29
CA ASN A 139 -8.17 26.50 2.82
C ASN A 139 -9.09 27.33 3.73
N ASP A 140 -10.34 26.91 3.87
CA ASP A 140 -11.40 27.56 4.65
C ASP A 140 -11.71 26.80 5.95
N ASP A 141 -12.82 27.13 6.61
CA ASP A 141 -13.34 26.44 7.79
C ASP A 141 -13.58 24.93 7.59
N GLY A 142 -13.51 24.42 6.35
CA GLY A 142 -13.51 22.99 6.05
C GLY A 142 -12.41 22.22 6.76
N GLY A 143 -11.27 22.85 7.02
CA GLY A 143 -10.20 22.25 7.82
C GLY A 143 -10.61 21.95 9.27
N ARG A 144 -11.46 22.78 9.88
CA ARG A 144 -12.03 22.54 11.20
C ARG A 144 -13.01 21.38 11.19
N TYR A 145 -13.92 21.37 10.20
CA TYR A 145 -14.88 20.29 9.98
C TYR A 145 -14.19 18.94 9.75
N PHE A 146 -13.13 18.93 8.94
CA PHE A 146 -12.31 17.75 8.68
C PHE A 146 -11.67 17.19 9.95
N LYS A 147 -11.14 18.08 10.81
CA LYS A 147 -10.57 17.71 12.12
C LYS A 147 -11.63 17.11 13.04
N GLU A 148 -12.83 17.69 13.07
CA GLU A 148 -13.94 17.17 13.89
C GLU A 148 -14.42 15.80 13.44
N ILE A 149 -14.59 15.59 12.11
CA ILE A 149 -14.93 14.29 11.56
C ILE A 149 -13.83 13.28 11.89
N SER A 150 -12.56 13.65 11.73
CA SER A 150 -11.41 12.80 12.07
C SER A 150 -11.48 12.32 13.51
N GLN A 151 -11.73 13.24 14.45
CA GLN A 151 -11.85 12.92 15.86
C GLN A 151 -13.06 12.01 16.16
N LYS A 152 -14.21 12.25 15.51
CA LYS A 152 -15.41 11.42 15.66
C LYS A 152 -15.16 9.99 15.12
N VAL A 153 -14.56 9.86 13.94
CA VAL A 153 -14.21 8.56 13.37
C VAL A 153 -13.21 7.82 14.26
N HIS A 154 -12.19 8.51 14.75
CA HIS A 154 -11.23 7.91 15.68
C HIS A 154 -11.89 7.43 16.97
N SER A 155 -12.82 8.20 17.52
CA SER A 155 -13.57 7.79 18.72
C SER A 155 -14.47 6.58 18.47
N LEU A 156 -15.12 6.53 17.30
CA LEU A 156 -15.97 5.39 16.90
C LEU A 156 -15.17 4.11 16.65
N THR A 157 -14.01 4.21 16.02
CA THR A 157 -13.12 3.07 15.79
C THR A 157 -12.50 2.55 17.07
N LYS A 158 -12.21 3.43 18.02
CA LYS A 158 -11.69 3.07 19.35
C LYS A 158 -12.74 2.39 20.23
N SER A 159 -14.02 2.76 20.10
CA SER A 159 -15.12 2.19 20.89
C SER A 159 -15.62 0.82 20.39
N ARG A 160 -15.35 0.48 19.13
CA ARG A 160 -15.69 -0.83 18.57
C ARG A 160 -14.50 -1.76 18.66
N SER A 161 -14.50 -2.64 19.65
CA SER A 161 -13.50 -3.71 19.85
C SER A 161 -13.37 -4.72 18.70
N LEU A 162 -14.18 -4.59 17.65
CA LEU A 162 -14.19 -5.44 16.46
C LEU A 162 -13.15 -5.03 15.39
N LEU A 163 -12.64 -3.80 15.45
CA LEU A 163 -11.55 -3.35 14.60
C LEU A 163 -10.33 -3.11 15.49
N ARG A 164 -9.59 -4.16 15.80
CA ARG A 164 -8.28 -4.01 16.44
C ARG A 164 -7.39 -3.18 15.50
N ALA A 165 -7.21 -1.93 15.93
CA ALA A 165 -6.64 -0.81 15.20
C ALA A 165 -5.14 -0.89 14.91
N GLU A 166 -4.55 -2.08 14.82
CA GLU A 166 -3.14 -2.21 14.43
C GLU A 166 -2.92 -1.92 12.93
N PHE A 167 -4.01 -1.80 12.13
CA PHE A 167 -3.92 -1.61 10.69
C PHE A 167 -4.31 -0.22 10.18
N PHE A 168 -4.81 0.67 11.02
CA PHE A 168 -5.28 1.98 10.57
C PHE A 168 -4.50 3.12 11.24
N LYS A 169 -3.51 3.65 10.56
CA LYS A 169 -3.06 5.02 10.86
C LYS A 169 -4.29 5.94 10.66
N PRO A 170 -4.70 6.76 11.64
CA PRO A 170 -6.00 7.48 11.63
C PRO A 170 -6.26 8.34 10.38
N ILE A 171 -5.19 8.86 9.77
CA ILE A 171 -5.24 9.72 8.57
C ILE A 171 -5.79 8.97 7.35
N HIS A 172 -5.54 7.68 7.21
CA HIS A 172 -5.94 6.91 6.03
C HIS A 172 -7.42 6.51 6.05
N VAL A 173 -7.96 6.25 7.23
CA VAL A 173 -9.40 5.96 7.42
C VAL A 173 -10.23 7.17 7.05
N LEU A 174 -9.73 8.36 7.33
CA LEU A 174 -10.45 9.60 7.08
C LEU A 174 -10.61 9.90 5.58
N ALA A 175 -9.55 9.72 4.79
CA ALA A 175 -9.61 9.89 3.34
C ALA A 175 -10.60 8.92 2.68
N PHE A 176 -10.70 7.69 3.20
CA PHE A 176 -11.66 6.69 2.74
C PHE A 176 -13.11 7.07 3.06
N ILE A 177 -13.39 7.52 4.28
CA ILE A 177 -14.75 7.85 4.72
C ILE A 177 -15.25 9.13 4.05
N VAL A 178 -14.42 10.15 3.91
CA VAL A 178 -14.81 11.41 3.23
C VAL A 178 -15.18 11.15 1.77
N LYS A 179 -14.44 10.29 1.07
CA LYS A 179 -14.75 9.95 -0.33
C LYS A 179 -16.08 9.19 -0.50
N HIS A 180 -16.52 8.39 0.50
CA HIS A 180 -17.70 7.53 0.40
C HIS A 180 -18.96 8.08 1.08
N ILE A 181 -18.84 9.20 1.80
CA ILE A 181 -19.98 9.88 2.44
C ILE A 181 -20.39 11.14 1.68
N LEU A 182 -19.49 11.73 0.86
CA LEU A 182 -19.73 12.95 0.11
C LEU A 182 -19.99 12.72 -1.39
N ASP A 183 -19.86 11.47 -1.89
CA ASP A 183 -20.38 11.00 -3.19
C ASP A 183 -21.77 10.36 -2.99
#